data_e12986770dc32f91c9615b371dfc7dd7
#
_entry.id   e12986770dc32f91c9615b371dfc7dd7
#
_cell.length_a   1.000
_cell.length_b   1.000
_cell.length_c   1.000
_cell.angle_alpha   90.00
_cell.angle_beta   90.00
_cell.angle_gamma   90.00
#
_symmetry.space_group_name_H-M   'P 1'
#
loop_
_entity.id
_entity.type
_entity.pdbx_description
1 polymer ?
#
loop_
_entity_poly.entity_id
_entity_poly.type
_entity_poly.pdbx_seq_one_letter_code
_entity_poly.pdbx_strand_id
1 'polypeptide(L)'
;AGKSTIIIGGGLVGCETALWLKKDRNVDVTIVELMQDILSVGGPLCSANKDMLQDLLKFHKIDILTGSCVTEKTVEGYRVKTPDGEKTISADTVICAVGYAPERGIYEEIKASMPYVHLLGDAEQVSNIMYAIWNAYELARNI
;
A
#
# COMPACT_ATOMS: atom_id res chain seq x y z
N ALA A 1 8.04 8.30 -14.77
CA ALA A 1 7.24 9.18 -13.94
C ALA A 1 7.46 10.62 -14.40
N GLY A 2 6.40 11.44 -14.38
CA GLY A 2 6.48 12.87 -14.64
C GLY A 2 7.21 13.61 -13.52
N LYS A 3 7.07 14.94 -13.48
CA LYS A 3 7.69 15.78 -12.45
C LYS A 3 6.93 15.73 -11.12
N SER A 4 5.66 15.34 -11.15
CA SER A 4 4.78 15.27 -9.98
C SER A 4 3.97 13.96 -9.95
N THR A 5 3.81 13.38 -8.77
CA THR A 5 3.14 12.08 -8.58
C THR A 5 2.24 12.12 -7.36
N ILE A 6 1.01 11.63 -7.50
CA ILE A 6 0.15 11.27 -6.38
C ILE A 6 0.30 9.77 -6.13
N ILE A 7 0.52 9.39 -4.88
CA ILE A 7 0.46 7.99 -4.43
C ILE A 7 -0.79 7.82 -3.58
N ILE A 8 -1.69 6.95 -4.03
CA ILE A 8 -2.91 6.59 -3.31
C ILE A 8 -2.60 5.39 -2.42
N GLY A 9 -2.62 5.62 -1.11
CA GLY A 9 -2.27 4.64 -0.08
C GLY A 9 -0.93 4.93 0.60
N GLY A 10 -0.97 5.13 1.91
CA GLY A 10 0.16 5.41 2.78
C GLY A 10 0.63 4.17 3.57
N GLY A 11 0.43 2.97 3.04
CA GLY A 11 1.03 1.75 3.55
C GLY A 11 2.53 1.68 3.24
N LEU A 12 3.17 0.55 3.60
CA LEU A 12 4.62 0.38 3.42
C LEU A 12 5.06 0.62 1.97
N VAL A 13 4.40 -0.03 1.01
CA VAL A 13 4.72 0.11 -0.42
C VAL A 13 4.58 1.55 -0.91
N GLY A 14 3.50 2.24 -0.52
CA GLY A 14 3.28 3.63 -0.91
C GLY A 14 4.35 4.57 -0.35
N CYS A 15 4.68 4.42 0.94
CA CYS A 15 5.69 5.23 1.62
C CYS A 15 7.11 4.99 1.06
N GLU A 16 7.50 3.74 0.82
CA GLU A 16 8.80 3.40 0.22
C GLU A 16 8.90 3.91 -1.22
N THR A 17 7.83 3.77 -2.01
CA THR A 17 7.77 4.30 -3.38
C THR A 17 7.87 5.82 -3.39
N ALA A 18 7.19 6.50 -2.48
CA ALA A 18 7.27 7.96 -2.34
C ALA A 18 8.69 8.43 -2.03
N LEU A 19 9.33 7.77 -1.06
CA LEU A 19 10.70 8.07 -0.68
C LEU A 19 11.68 7.86 -1.86
N TRP A 20 11.58 6.73 -2.55
CA TRP A 20 12.39 6.43 -3.70
C TRP A 20 12.22 7.47 -4.83
N LEU A 21 10.98 7.79 -5.19
CA LEU A 21 10.70 8.78 -6.23
C LEU A 21 11.26 10.17 -5.86
N LYS A 22 11.07 10.60 -4.62
CA LYS A 22 11.57 11.90 -4.16
C LYS A 22 13.08 11.95 -4.10
N LYS A 23 13.70 10.95 -3.45
CA LYS A 23 15.15 10.91 -3.19
C LYS A 23 15.96 10.65 -4.45
N ASP A 24 15.59 9.61 -5.22
CA ASP A 24 16.44 9.09 -6.29
C ASP A 24 16.03 9.61 -7.67
N ARG A 25 14.82 10.13 -7.83
CA ARG A 25 14.26 10.63 -9.10
C ARG A 25 13.93 12.11 -9.08
N ASN A 26 14.04 12.76 -7.92
CA ASN A 26 13.70 14.17 -7.72
C ASN A 26 12.28 14.54 -8.23
N VAL A 27 11.32 13.65 -7.98
CA VAL A 27 9.90 13.82 -8.32
C VAL A 27 9.19 14.47 -7.12
N ASP A 28 8.30 15.41 -7.36
CA ASP A 28 7.42 15.92 -6.31
C ASP A 28 6.32 14.91 -6.03
N VAL A 29 6.19 14.49 -4.78
CA VAL A 29 5.30 13.40 -4.38
C VAL A 29 4.34 13.85 -3.30
N THR A 30 3.06 13.53 -3.50
CA THR A 30 2.01 13.65 -2.49
C THR A 30 1.42 12.27 -2.21
N ILE A 31 1.46 11.83 -0.96
CA ILE A 31 0.74 10.64 -0.50
C ILE A 31 -0.67 11.04 -0.08
N VAL A 32 -1.69 10.32 -0.57
CA VAL A 32 -3.08 10.47 -0.14
C VAL A 32 -3.49 9.17 0.55
N GLU A 33 -3.73 9.25 1.86
CA GLU A 33 -4.06 8.11 2.72
C GLU A 33 -5.45 8.29 3.33
N LEU A 34 -6.28 7.25 3.20
CA LEU A 34 -7.65 7.25 3.73
C LEU A 34 -7.69 7.19 5.26
N MET A 35 -6.74 6.47 5.86
CA MET A 35 -6.64 6.35 7.31
C MET A 35 -6.10 7.63 7.94
N GLN A 36 -6.23 7.75 9.26
CA GLN A 36 -5.74 8.93 10.00
C GLN A 36 -4.20 8.96 10.11
N ASP A 37 -3.54 7.82 9.92
CA ASP A 37 -2.08 7.69 9.97
C ASP A 37 -1.56 6.82 8.83
N ILE A 38 -0.37 7.15 8.33
CA ILE A 38 0.37 6.27 7.43
C ILE A 38 0.94 5.07 8.19
N LEU A 39 1.25 3.99 7.46
CA LEU A 39 1.83 2.76 8.02
C LEU A 39 1.00 2.15 9.17
N SER A 40 -0.33 2.33 9.09
CA SER A 40 -1.28 1.85 10.11
C SER A 40 -1.93 0.51 9.76
N VAL A 41 -1.82 0.06 8.51
CA VAL A 41 -2.41 -1.18 8.01
C VAL A 41 -1.35 -2.05 7.33
N GLY A 42 -1.60 -3.35 7.17
CA GLY A 42 -0.72 -4.28 6.46
C GLY A 42 0.08 -5.22 7.35
N GLY A 43 -0.31 -5.39 8.61
CA GLY A 43 0.32 -6.31 9.58
C GLY A 43 1.40 -5.63 10.43
N PRO A 44 2.00 -6.36 11.39
CA PRO A 44 2.97 -5.79 12.30
C PRO A 44 4.25 -5.42 11.56
N LEU A 45 4.54 -4.13 11.54
CA LEU A 45 5.84 -3.60 11.14
C LEU A 45 6.77 -3.51 12.35
N CYS A 46 8.06 -3.76 12.15
CA CYS A 46 9.05 -3.43 13.16
C CYS A 46 8.99 -1.92 13.45
N SER A 47 8.83 -1.55 14.73
CA SER A 47 8.67 -0.14 15.12
C SER A 47 9.83 0.72 14.64
N ALA A 48 11.07 0.25 14.77
CA ALA A 48 12.25 0.98 14.32
C ALA A 48 12.23 1.27 12.81
N ASN A 49 11.75 0.33 11.99
CA ASN A 49 11.62 0.55 10.55
C ASN A 49 10.51 1.54 10.23
N LYS A 50 9.39 1.48 10.96
CA LYS A 50 8.29 2.43 10.81
C LYS A 50 8.75 3.84 11.15
N ASP A 51 9.37 4.02 12.29
CA ASP A 51 9.84 5.32 12.77
C ASP A 51 10.88 5.90 11.80
N MET A 52 11.87 5.10 11.39
CA MET A 52 12.85 5.50 10.40
C MET A 52 12.22 5.96 9.08
N LEU A 53 11.24 5.21 8.55
CA LEU A 53 10.59 5.57 7.29
C LEU A 53 9.79 6.87 7.44
N GLN A 54 9.08 7.07 8.54
CA GLN A 54 8.36 8.31 8.83
C GLN A 54 9.31 9.51 8.91
N ASP A 55 10.46 9.36 9.59
CA ASP A 55 11.48 10.39 9.67
C ASP A 55 12.08 10.73 8.30
N LEU A 56 12.34 9.72 7.46
CA LEU A 56 12.84 9.94 6.10
C LEU A 56 11.81 10.66 5.22
N LEU A 57 10.54 10.30 5.28
CA LEU A 57 9.47 10.99 4.55
C LEU A 57 9.41 12.48 4.94
N LYS A 58 9.48 12.76 6.23
CA LYS A 58 9.50 14.11 6.78
C LYS A 58 10.76 14.88 6.38
N PHE A 59 11.94 14.24 6.48
CA PHE A 59 13.22 14.85 6.09
C PHE A 59 13.23 15.27 4.63
N HIS A 60 12.70 14.41 3.75
CA HIS A 60 12.59 14.69 2.32
C HIS A 60 11.38 15.57 1.94
N LYS A 61 10.62 16.06 2.94
CA LYS A 61 9.47 16.98 2.76
C LYS A 61 8.44 16.40 1.79
N ILE A 62 8.11 15.12 1.93
CA ILE A 62 7.05 14.49 1.16
C ILE A 62 5.72 14.92 1.76
N ASP A 63 4.82 15.45 0.92
CA ASP A 63 3.49 15.85 1.35
C ASP A 63 2.62 14.62 1.64
N ILE A 64 1.99 14.59 2.81
CA ILE A 64 1.14 13.48 3.26
C ILE A 64 -0.22 14.04 3.68
N LEU A 65 -1.26 13.52 3.06
CA LEU A 65 -2.66 13.85 3.33
C LEU A 65 -3.34 12.62 3.91
N THR A 66 -3.49 12.60 5.22
CA THR A 66 -4.23 11.55 5.94
C THR A 66 -5.72 11.87 6.04
N GLY A 67 -6.56 10.90 6.37
CA GLY A 67 -8.01 11.04 6.37
C GLY A 67 -8.58 11.50 5.03
N SER A 68 -7.88 11.21 3.93
CA SER A 68 -8.10 11.84 2.62
C SER A 68 -8.25 10.81 1.52
N CYS A 69 -9.04 11.13 0.49
CA CYS A 69 -9.21 10.24 -0.66
C CYS A 69 -9.27 11.02 -1.98
N VAL A 70 -8.70 10.45 -3.02
CA VAL A 70 -8.86 10.93 -4.40
C VAL A 70 -10.25 10.53 -4.89
N THR A 71 -11.05 11.50 -5.29
CA THR A 71 -12.45 11.27 -5.70
C THR A 71 -12.66 11.33 -7.19
N GLU A 72 -11.90 12.17 -7.89
CA GLU A 72 -12.13 12.44 -9.30
C GLU A 72 -10.85 12.91 -10.01
N LYS A 73 -10.72 12.54 -11.29
CA LYS A 73 -9.76 13.16 -12.19
C LYS A 73 -10.47 14.29 -12.97
N THR A 74 -9.93 15.50 -12.89
CA THR A 74 -10.41 16.68 -13.60
C THR A 74 -9.40 17.13 -14.66
N VAL A 75 -9.75 18.16 -15.44
CA VAL A 75 -8.81 18.78 -16.40
C VAL A 75 -7.64 19.45 -15.68
N GLU A 76 -7.88 19.98 -14.49
CA GLU A 76 -6.89 20.72 -13.68
C GLU A 76 -6.01 19.82 -12.80
N GLY A 77 -6.38 18.55 -12.64
CA GLY A 77 -5.68 17.61 -11.77
C GLY A 77 -6.61 16.59 -11.12
N TYR A 78 -6.30 16.21 -9.91
CA TYR A 78 -7.05 15.23 -9.14
C TYR A 78 -7.73 15.91 -7.94
N ARG A 79 -9.05 15.74 -7.83
CA ARG A 79 -9.80 16.22 -6.68
C ARG A 79 -9.58 15.29 -5.50
N VAL A 80 -9.18 15.87 -4.38
CA VAL A 80 -8.90 15.16 -3.14
C VAL A 80 -9.82 15.71 -2.06
N LYS A 81 -10.62 14.83 -1.47
CA LYS A 81 -11.41 15.14 -0.27
C LYS A 81 -10.50 14.95 0.95
N THR A 82 -10.41 15.97 1.79
CA THR A 82 -9.62 15.99 3.02
C THR A 82 -10.52 16.33 4.21
N PRO A 83 -10.08 16.14 5.45
CA PRO A 83 -10.82 16.57 6.64
C PRO A 83 -11.18 18.07 6.65
N ASP A 84 -10.34 18.89 6.03
CA ASP A 84 -10.50 20.36 5.98
C ASP A 84 -11.31 20.83 4.75
N GLY A 85 -11.77 19.91 3.90
CA GLY A 85 -12.51 20.21 2.68
C GLY A 85 -11.92 19.57 1.44
N GLU A 86 -12.32 20.06 0.26
CA GLU A 86 -11.82 19.55 -1.01
C GLU A 86 -10.70 20.43 -1.57
N LYS A 87 -9.71 19.80 -2.20
CA LYS A 87 -8.65 20.48 -2.94
C LYS A 87 -8.32 19.74 -4.24
N THR A 88 -7.81 20.47 -5.22
CA THR A 88 -7.30 19.90 -6.47
C THR A 88 -5.79 19.86 -6.43
N ILE A 89 -5.21 18.70 -6.74
CA ILE A 89 -3.75 18.49 -6.80
C ILE A 89 -3.39 18.15 -8.24
N SER A 90 -2.53 18.95 -8.83
CA SER A 90 -1.97 18.66 -10.14
C SER A 90 -0.91 17.58 -10.04
N ALA A 91 -1.00 16.55 -10.87
CA ALA A 91 0.00 15.50 -10.96
C ALA A 91 0.07 14.88 -12.36
N ASP A 92 1.29 14.58 -12.80
CA ASP A 92 1.56 13.91 -14.09
C ASP A 92 1.31 12.40 -13.99
N THR A 93 1.43 11.84 -12.80
CA THR A 93 1.35 10.40 -12.56
C THR A 93 0.52 10.11 -11.31
N VAL A 94 -0.25 9.03 -11.34
CA VAL A 94 -0.90 8.46 -10.15
C VAL A 94 -0.43 7.02 -9.99
N ILE A 95 -0.06 6.67 -8.77
CA ILE A 95 0.33 5.31 -8.37
C ILE A 95 -0.66 4.83 -7.33
N CYS A 96 -1.28 3.67 -7.56
CA CYS A 96 -2.16 3.03 -6.60
C CYS A 96 -1.34 2.05 -5.75
N ALA A 97 -1.32 2.27 -4.43
CA ALA A 97 -0.64 1.44 -3.43
C ALA A 97 -1.61 1.08 -2.29
N VAL A 98 -2.86 0.72 -2.66
CA VAL A 98 -3.97 0.49 -1.72
C VAL A 98 -4.02 -0.92 -1.14
N GLY A 99 -2.96 -1.72 -1.32
CA GLY A 99 -2.85 -3.09 -0.85
C GLY A 99 -3.26 -4.12 -1.91
N TYR A 100 -3.36 -5.37 -1.45
CA TYR A 100 -3.69 -6.53 -2.27
C TYR A 100 -4.93 -7.22 -1.72
N ALA A 101 -5.60 -8.01 -2.57
CA ALA A 101 -6.67 -8.91 -2.18
C ALA A 101 -6.24 -10.37 -2.45
N PRO A 102 -6.67 -11.34 -1.62
CA PRO A 102 -6.39 -12.75 -1.87
C PRO A 102 -6.98 -13.20 -3.21
N GLU A 103 -6.18 -13.87 -4.04
CA GLU A 103 -6.64 -14.50 -5.28
C GLU A 103 -6.85 -16.01 -5.05
N ARG A 104 -8.09 -16.46 -5.14
CA ARG A 104 -8.51 -17.83 -4.81
C ARG A 104 -9.10 -18.60 -6.00
N GLY A 105 -9.07 -18.02 -7.20
CA GLY A 105 -9.74 -18.58 -8.38
C GLY A 105 -9.40 -20.04 -8.63
N ILE A 106 -8.12 -20.37 -8.73
CA ILE A 106 -7.65 -21.76 -8.93
C ILE A 106 -8.10 -22.69 -7.80
N TYR A 107 -8.01 -22.26 -6.54
CA TYR A 107 -8.44 -23.07 -5.40
C TYR A 107 -9.93 -23.40 -5.48
N GLU A 108 -10.77 -22.41 -5.77
CA GLU A 108 -12.22 -22.61 -5.90
C GLU A 108 -12.59 -23.59 -7.02
N GLU A 109 -11.84 -23.60 -8.12
CA GLU A 109 -12.04 -24.53 -9.25
C GLU A 109 -11.67 -25.97 -8.91
N ILE A 110 -10.60 -26.20 -8.14
CA ILE A 110 -10.05 -27.55 -7.94
C ILE A 110 -10.42 -28.18 -6.60
N LYS A 111 -10.86 -27.42 -5.59
CA LYS A 111 -11.12 -27.93 -4.23
C LYS A 111 -12.13 -29.07 -4.17
N ALA A 112 -13.09 -29.10 -5.10
CA ALA A 112 -14.11 -30.20 -5.17
C ALA A 112 -13.54 -31.49 -5.68
N SER A 113 -12.49 -31.48 -6.52
CA SER A 113 -11.85 -32.65 -7.13
C SER A 113 -10.56 -33.06 -6.43
N MET A 114 -9.96 -32.16 -5.62
CA MET A 114 -8.69 -32.36 -4.93
C MET A 114 -8.86 -32.15 -3.42
N PRO A 115 -9.15 -33.19 -2.63
CA PRO A 115 -9.45 -33.01 -1.20
C PRO A 115 -8.25 -32.55 -0.33
N TYR A 116 -7.05 -32.66 -0.88
CA TYR A 116 -5.80 -32.26 -0.17
C TYR A 116 -5.19 -30.98 -0.72
N VAL A 117 -5.99 -30.09 -1.31
CA VAL A 117 -5.54 -28.77 -1.72
C VAL A 117 -5.71 -27.76 -0.58
N HIS A 118 -4.71 -26.95 -0.35
CA HIS A 118 -4.68 -25.96 0.73
C HIS A 118 -4.31 -24.58 0.19
N LEU A 119 -4.88 -23.53 0.80
CA LEU A 119 -4.48 -22.16 0.56
C LEU A 119 -3.32 -21.78 1.51
N LEU A 120 -2.36 -21.03 1.00
CA LEU A 120 -1.23 -20.54 1.75
C LEU A 120 -0.82 -19.12 1.30
N GLY A 121 -0.15 -18.39 2.19
CA GLY A 121 0.36 -17.06 1.89
C GLY A 121 -0.74 -16.10 1.47
N ASP A 122 -0.45 -15.25 0.49
CA ASP A 122 -1.38 -14.20 0.07
C ASP A 122 -2.66 -14.72 -0.60
N ALA A 123 -2.68 -15.97 -1.07
CA ALA A 123 -3.91 -16.61 -1.57
C ALA A 123 -4.90 -16.91 -0.44
N GLU A 124 -4.42 -17.17 0.78
CA GLU A 124 -5.23 -17.33 1.98
C GLU A 124 -5.56 -15.99 2.61
N GLN A 125 -4.52 -15.25 2.99
CA GLN A 125 -4.60 -13.94 3.61
C GLN A 125 -3.37 -13.11 3.26
N VAL A 126 -3.57 -11.97 2.62
CA VAL A 126 -2.49 -11.03 2.32
C VAL A 126 -1.77 -10.60 3.61
N SER A 127 -0.46 -10.81 3.66
CA SER A 127 0.34 -10.50 4.82
C SER A 127 1.82 -10.28 4.42
N ASN A 128 2.78 -10.80 5.16
CA ASN A 128 4.19 -10.72 4.89
C ASN A 128 4.82 -12.11 4.74
N ILE A 129 6.06 -12.14 4.24
CA ILE A 129 6.82 -13.37 3.98
C ILE A 129 6.94 -14.26 5.23
N MET A 130 7.08 -13.68 6.42
CA MET A 130 7.19 -14.41 7.68
C MET A 130 5.95 -15.28 7.93
N TYR A 131 4.75 -14.69 7.81
CA TYR A 131 3.49 -15.44 7.99
C TYR A 131 3.29 -16.47 6.90
N ALA A 132 3.63 -16.18 5.65
CA ALA A 132 3.55 -17.16 4.56
C ALA A 132 4.43 -18.39 4.86
N ILE A 133 5.65 -18.20 5.34
CA ILE A 133 6.56 -19.29 5.73
C ILE A 133 6.02 -20.06 6.96
N TRP A 134 5.55 -19.36 7.98
CA TRP A 134 5.02 -20.01 9.19
C TRP A 134 3.77 -20.83 8.89
N ASN A 135 2.83 -20.30 8.14
CA ASN A 135 1.62 -21.05 7.76
C ASN A 135 1.95 -22.28 6.93
N ALA A 136 2.92 -22.16 5.99
CA ALA A 136 3.39 -23.30 5.21
C ALA A 136 4.04 -24.37 6.09
N TYR A 137 4.86 -23.97 7.05
CA TYR A 137 5.50 -24.87 8.00
C TYR A 137 4.48 -25.59 8.89
N GLU A 138 3.51 -24.86 9.45
CA GLU A 138 2.45 -25.46 10.26
C GLU A 138 1.59 -26.42 9.46
N LEU A 139 1.22 -26.09 8.25
CA LEU A 139 0.47 -27.01 7.38
C LEU A 139 1.29 -28.27 7.10
N ALA A 140 2.55 -28.14 6.67
CA ALA A 140 3.40 -29.28 6.31
C ALA A 140 3.66 -30.24 7.47
N ARG A 141 3.51 -29.82 8.71
CA ARG A 141 3.62 -30.69 9.90
C ARG A 141 2.35 -31.46 10.22
N ASN A 142 1.21 -31.05 9.65
CA ASN A 142 -0.10 -31.59 9.99
C ASN A 142 -0.75 -32.41 8.86
N ILE A 143 -0.07 -32.55 7.71
CA ILE A 143 -0.50 -33.40 6.59
C ILE A 143 0.27 -34.68 6.49
#